data_fc0fff9b302d94afe3240c9ea33673a6
#
_entry.id   fc0fff9b302d94afe3240c9ea33673a6
#
_cell.length_a   1.000
_cell.length_b   1.000
_cell.length_c   1.000
_cell.angle_alpha   90.00
_cell.angle_beta   90.00
_cell.angle_gamma   90.00
#
_symmetry.space_group_name_H-M   'P 1'
#
loop_
_entity.id
_entity.type
_entity.pdbx_description
1 polymer ?
#
loop_
_entity_poly.entity_id
_entity_poly.type
_entity_poly.pdbx_seq_one_letter_code
_entity_poly.pdbx_strand_id
1 'polypeptide(L)' 'MEKPSNWSKLQKETSAEFVDKLLLYVRTNNFEAFCFAVDRGMWYYGQEKLTDLMHKQLIKKICECGELDKFLKWGDKFQ' A
#
# COMPACT_ATOMS: atom_id res chain seq x y z
N MET A 1 -3.85 -6.29 21.23
CA MET A 1 -3.37 -7.28 20.23
C MET A 1 -1.90 -7.06 19.97
N GLU A 2 -1.12 -8.09 20.06
CA GLU A 2 0.31 -7.97 19.85
C GLU A 2 0.67 -7.98 18.37
N LYS A 3 1.68 -7.19 18.03
CA LYS A 3 2.22 -7.22 16.68
C LYS A 3 2.95 -8.55 16.44
N PRO A 4 2.80 -9.14 15.24
CA PRO A 4 3.71 -10.21 14.86
C PRO A 4 5.16 -9.74 14.91
N SER A 5 6.07 -10.62 15.29
CA SER A 5 7.48 -10.22 15.45
C SER A 5 8.12 -9.73 14.15
N ASN A 6 7.67 -10.23 13.00
CA ASN A 6 8.19 -9.79 11.72
C ASN A 6 7.75 -8.37 11.36
N TRP A 7 6.69 -7.86 11.96
CA TRP A 7 6.27 -6.47 11.74
C TRP A 7 7.26 -5.48 12.32
N SER A 8 7.98 -5.86 13.37
CA SER A 8 9.03 -5.02 13.93
C SER A 8 10.12 -4.71 12.89
N LYS A 9 10.43 -5.68 12.05
CA LYS A 9 11.41 -5.50 10.98
C LYS A 9 10.88 -4.54 9.91
N LEU A 10 9.58 -4.57 9.67
CA LEU A 10 8.95 -3.69 8.69
C LEU A 10 8.94 -2.23 9.13
N GLN A 11 9.01 -1.97 10.43
CA GLN A 11 9.08 -0.61 10.94
C GLN A 11 10.33 0.13 10.48
N LYS A 12 11.34 -0.59 10.01
CA LYS A 12 12.56 0.02 9.47
C LYS A 12 12.40 0.48 8.03
N GLU A 13 11.30 0.10 7.38
CA GLU A 13 11.04 0.54 6.02
C GLU A 13 10.72 2.03 5.99
N THR A 14 11.23 2.70 4.99
CA THR A 14 10.85 4.10 4.75
C THR A 14 9.47 4.15 4.10
N SER A 15 8.85 5.32 4.15
CA SER A 15 7.56 5.52 3.46
C SER A 15 7.69 5.23 1.96
N ALA A 16 8.82 5.60 1.36
CA ALA A 16 9.05 5.36 -0.06
C ALA A 16 9.10 3.87 -0.36
N GLU A 17 9.77 3.08 0.47
CA GLU A 17 9.83 1.63 0.29
C GLU A 17 8.46 0.99 0.40
N PHE A 18 7.66 1.45 1.36
CA PHE A 18 6.30 0.95 1.53
C PHE A 18 5.45 1.23 0.29
N VAL A 19 5.52 2.46 -0.22
CA VAL A 19 4.78 2.84 -1.43
C VAL A 19 5.25 2.02 -2.64
N ASP A 20 6.57 1.79 -2.77
CA ASP A 20 7.11 0.99 -3.85
C ASP A 20 6.59 -0.45 -3.82
N LYS A 21 6.45 -1.03 -2.63
CA LYS A 21 5.85 -2.36 -2.51
C LYS A 21 4.40 -2.38 -2.95
N LEU A 22 3.63 -1.38 -2.54
CA LEU A 22 2.23 -1.28 -2.96
C LEU A 22 2.13 -1.14 -4.48
N LEU A 23 3.01 -0.35 -5.07
CA LEU A 23 3.06 -0.20 -6.52
C LEU A 23 3.36 -1.53 -7.21
N LEU A 24 4.30 -2.28 -6.67
CA LEU A 24 4.64 -3.60 -7.22
C LEU A 24 3.43 -4.52 -7.23
N TYR A 25 2.65 -4.53 -6.15
CA TYR A 25 1.46 -5.36 -6.07
C TYR A 25 0.41 -4.94 -7.10
N VAL A 26 0.27 -3.64 -7.34
CA VAL A 26 -0.64 -3.16 -8.40
C VAL A 26 -0.16 -3.63 -9.77
N ARG A 27 1.14 -3.49 -10.04
CA ARG A 27 1.72 -3.88 -11.33
C ARG A 27 1.59 -5.37 -11.61
N THR A 28 1.72 -6.19 -10.58
CA THR A 28 1.58 -7.64 -10.70
C THR A 28 0.15 -8.12 -10.52
N ASN A 29 -0.78 -7.19 -10.33
CA ASN A 29 -2.20 -7.48 -10.11
C ASN A 29 -2.42 -8.40 -8.90
N ASN A 30 -1.63 -8.22 -7.85
CA ASN A 30 -1.70 -9.02 -6.64
C ASN A 30 -2.51 -8.31 -5.56
N PHE A 31 -3.84 -8.38 -5.72
CA PHE A 31 -4.77 -7.67 -4.85
C PHE A 31 -4.67 -8.13 -3.40
N GLU A 32 -4.52 -9.43 -3.17
CA GLU A 32 -4.45 -9.98 -1.81
C GLU A 32 -3.23 -9.44 -1.06
N ALA A 33 -2.08 -9.43 -1.71
CA ALA A 33 -0.86 -8.90 -1.10
C ALA A 33 -1.00 -7.40 -0.84
N PHE A 34 -1.65 -6.69 -1.75
CA PHE A 34 -1.92 -5.26 -1.59
C PHE A 34 -2.76 -5.02 -0.33
N CYS A 35 -3.86 -5.74 -0.17
CA CYS A 35 -4.73 -5.60 1.00
C CYS A 35 -3.98 -5.92 2.29
N PHE A 36 -3.17 -6.97 2.28
CA PHE A 36 -2.39 -7.35 3.44
C PHE A 36 -1.38 -6.25 3.82
N ALA A 37 -0.72 -5.67 2.83
CA ALA A 37 0.22 -4.59 3.06
C ALA A 37 -0.47 -3.33 3.60
N VAL A 38 -1.67 -3.03 3.10
CA VAL A 38 -2.45 -1.90 3.60
C VAL A 38 -2.82 -2.10 5.06
N ASP A 39 -3.26 -3.30 5.43
CA ASP A 39 -3.58 -3.60 6.83
C ASP A 39 -2.37 -3.39 7.74
N ARG A 40 -1.20 -3.85 7.31
CA ARG A 40 0.02 -3.62 8.08
C ARG A 40 0.38 -2.15 8.17
N GLY A 41 0.17 -1.44 7.08
CA GLY A 41 0.42 0.00 7.05
C GLY A 41 -0.47 0.76 8.03
N MET A 42 -1.72 0.35 8.16
CA MET A 42 -2.62 0.94 9.13
C MET A 42 -2.13 0.75 10.56
N TRP A 43 -1.48 -0.38 10.81
CA TRP A 43 -0.88 -0.67 12.11
C TRP A 43 0.25 0.29 12.46
N TYR A 44 1.11 0.59 11.48
CA TYR A 44 2.28 1.44 11.70
C TYR A 44 1.96 2.92 11.69
N TYR A 45 1.27 3.34 10.65
CA TYR A 45 1.14 4.76 10.35
C TYR A 45 -0.15 5.35 10.90
N GLY A 46 -1.14 4.49 11.14
CA GLY A 46 -2.48 4.94 11.44
C GLY A 46 -3.21 5.31 10.16
N GLN A 47 -4.53 5.42 10.26
CA GLN A 47 -5.39 5.61 9.10
C GLN A 47 -5.09 6.90 8.36
N GLU A 48 -4.93 8.00 9.08
CA GLU A 48 -4.71 9.32 8.45
C GLU A 48 -3.42 9.36 7.66
N LYS A 49 -2.32 8.91 8.28
CA LYS A 49 -1.02 8.95 7.63
C LYS A 49 -0.95 8.00 6.44
N LEU A 50 -1.54 6.81 6.59
CA LEU A 50 -1.58 5.85 5.49
C LEU A 50 -2.37 6.40 4.32
N THR A 51 -3.55 6.98 4.57
CA THR A 51 -4.37 7.59 3.54
C THR A 51 -3.59 8.69 2.82
N ASP A 52 -2.88 9.50 3.58
CA ASP A 52 -2.08 10.58 3.02
C ASP A 52 -0.96 10.04 2.12
N LEU A 53 -0.25 9.01 2.56
CA LEU A 53 0.78 8.36 1.77
C LEU A 53 0.22 7.79 0.47
N MET A 54 -0.92 7.13 0.55
CA MET A 54 -1.55 6.56 -0.64
C MET A 54 -1.97 7.63 -1.63
N HIS A 55 -2.59 8.71 -1.15
CA HIS A 55 -3.06 9.77 -2.04
C HIS A 55 -1.92 10.58 -2.63
N LYS A 56 -0.91 10.92 -1.84
CA LYS A 56 0.15 11.81 -2.29
C LYS A 56 1.26 11.10 -3.04
N GLN A 57 1.58 9.88 -2.65
CA GLN A 57 2.72 9.18 -3.23
C GLN A 57 2.33 8.02 -4.12
N LEU A 58 1.45 7.15 -3.64
CA LEU A 58 1.10 5.95 -4.41
C LEU A 58 0.33 6.30 -5.68
N ILE A 59 -0.68 7.14 -5.58
CA ILE A 59 -1.49 7.51 -6.74
C ILE A 59 -0.61 8.17 -7.81
N LYS A 60 0.29 9.04 -7.37
CA LYS A 60 1.21 9.70 -8.28
C LYS A 60 2.07 8.68 -9.04
N LYS A 61 2.64 7.72 -8.31
CA LYS A 61 3.48 6.69 -8.93
C LYS A 61 2.69 5.77 -9.85
N ILE A 62 1.46 5.43 -9.47
CA ILE A 62 0.58 4.62 -10.30
C ILE A 62 0.30 5.33 -11.62
N CYS A 63 0.02 6.63 -11.58
CA CYS A 63 -0.20 7.41 -12.79
C CYS A 63 1.05 7.47 -13.66
N GLU A 64 2.22 7.67 -13.04
CA GLU A 64 3.48 7.73 -13.76
C GLU A 64 3.82 6.41 -14.47
N CYS A 65 3.46 5.29 -13.85
CA CYS A 65 3.71 3.97 -14.42
C CYS A 65 2.63 3.49 -15.40
N GLY A 66 1.53 4.24 -15.52
CA GLY A 66 0.44 3.85 -16.41
C GLY A 66 -0.41 2.69 -15.88
N GLU A 67 -0.39 2.46 -14.58
CA GLU A 67 -1.12 1.35 -13.97
C GLU A 67 -2.44 1.77 -13.33
N LEU A 68 -2.88 2.99 -13.63
CA LEU A 68 -4.07 3.55 -13.01
C LEU A 68 -5.32 2.71 -13.28
N ASP A 69 -5.45 2.17 -14.48
CA ASP A 69 -6.61 1.35 -14.84
C ASP A 69 -6.76 0.13 -13.95
N LYS A 70 -5.65 -0.54 -13.66
CA LYS A 70 -5.65 -1.69 -12.76
C LYS A 70 -6.11 -1.30 -11.37
N PHE A 71 -5.59 -0.19 -10.89
CA PHE A 71 -5.91 0.30 -9.55
C PHE A 71 -7.38 0.69 -9.46
N LEU A 72 -7.91 1.34 -10.48
CA LEU A 72 -9.33 1.73 -10.52
C LEU A 72 -10.25 0.52 -10.51
N LYS A 73 -9.87 -0.55 -11.21
CA LYS A 73 -10.65 -1.79 -11.19
C LYS A 73 -10.70 -2.40 -9.80
N TRP A 74 -9.62 -2.23 -9.03
CA TRP A 74 -9.59 -2.71 -7.66
C TRP A 74 -10.55 -1.92 -6.76
N GLY A 75 -10.81 -0.67 -7.10
CA GLY A 75 -11.76 0.15 -6.37
C GLY A 75 -13.12 -0.49 -6.24
N ASP A 76 -13.56 -1.21 -7.27
CA ASP A 76 -14.83 -1.91 -7.23
C ASP A 76 -14.86 -3.01 -6.16
N LYS A 77 -13.70 -3.58 -5.87
CA LYS A 77 -13.60 -4.65 -4.86
C LYS A 77 -13.63 -4.12 -3.43
N PHE A 78 -13.31 -2.85 -3.25
CA PHE A 78 -13.34 -2.23 -1.93
C PHE A 78 -14.73 -1.78 -1.51
N GLN A 79 -15.68 -1.80 -2.41
CA GLN A 79 -17.06 -1.39 -2.13
C GLN A 79 -17.96 -2.56 -1.69
#